data_21fdd62a8181b28b08d53c59e3e51a08
#
_entry.id   21fdd62a8181b28b08d53c59e3e51a08
#
_cell.length_a   1.000
_cell.length_b   1.000
_cell.length_c   1.000
_cell.angle_alpha   90.00
_cell.angle_beta   90.00
_cell.angle_gamma   90.00
#
_symmetry.space_group_name_H-M   'P 1'
#
loop_
_entity.id
_entity.type
_entity.pdbx_description
1 polymer ?
#
loop_
_entity_poly.entity_id
_entity_poly.type
_entity_poly.pdbx_seq_one_letter_code
_entity_poly.pdbx_strand_id
1 'polypeptide(L)'
;MERADIAIIGTGPAGVSAAITAKVRGKTVLLFGSRELSSKLTKAHKIQNYPGLPDIDGAQLAQAFKKHLDVLEIPITEKQVTAVYAMGGYFGIQTPDAMLEASSVILAGGVVMGKPFPNEDELLG
;
A
#
# COMPACT_ATOMS: atom_id res chain seq x y z
N MET A 1 -0.82 -18.97 -10.40
CA MET A 1 -0.47 -17.68 -9.76
C MET A 1 -0.04 -17.95 -8.33
N GLU A 2 1.10 -17.44 -7.97
CA GLU A 2 1.58 -17.59 -6.61
C GLU A 2 0.80 -16.67 -5.67
N ARG A 3 0.57 -17.17 -4.46
CA ARG A 3 -0.08 -16.41 -3.41
C ARG A 3 0.95 -15.57 -2.66
N ALA A 4 0.74 -14.27 -2.57
CA ALA A 4 1.58 -13.42 -1.76
C ALA A 4 1.27 -13.62 -0.28
N ASP A 5 2.24 -13.35 0.57
CA ASP A 5 2.00 -13.38 2.01
C ASP A 5 1.06 -12.24 2.44
N ILE A 6 1.32 -11.04 1.93
CA ILE A 6 0.58 -9.85 2.33
C ILE A 6 0.28 -8.99 1.10
N ALA A 7 -0.98 -8.60 0.95
CA ALA A 7 -1.37 -7.57 0.01
C ALA A 7 -1.62 -6.27 0.80
N ILE A 8 -1.01 -5.20 0.36
CA ILE A 8 -1.11 -3.89 1.01
C ILE A 8 -1.77 -2.94 0.02
N ILE A 9 -2.85 -2.32 0.44
CA ILE A 9 -3.63 -1.44 -0.42
C ILE A 9 -3.48 -0.01 0.07
N GLY A 10 -2.71 0.77 -0.66
CA GLY A 10 -2.40 2.16 -0.34
C GLY A 10 -0.91 2.43 -0.34
N THR A 11 -0.49 3.54 -0.93
CA THR A 11 0.91 3.94 -1.04
C THR A 11 1.21 5.26 -0.35
N GLY A 12 0.43 5.58 0.69
CA GLY A 12 0.78 6.62 1.64
C GLY A 12 1.83 6.11 2.63
N PRO A 13 2.18 6.92 3.63
CA PRO A 13 3.21 6.52 4.61
C PRO A 13 2.91 5.20 5.31
N ALA A 14 1.66 4.94 5.65
CA ALA A 14 1.27 3.70 6.33
C ALA A 14 1.50 2.48 5.46
N GLY A 15 1.06 2.53 4.19
CA GLY A 15 1.22 1.40 3.26
C GLY A 15 2.67 1.13 2.92
N VAL A 16 3.44 2.19 2.66
CA VAL A 16 4.87 2.07 2.37
C VAL A 16 5.61 1.48 3.56
N SER A 17 5.32 1.96 4.77
CA SER A 17 5.94 1.46 6.00
C SER A 17 5.63 -0.02 6.22
N ALA A 18 4.38 -0.42 6.00
CA ALA A 18 3.97 -1.82 6.12
C ALA A 18 4.71 -2.70 5.11
N ALA A 19 4.83 -2.24 3.86
CA ALA A 19 5.52 -2.98 2.80
C ALA A 19 6.99 -3.18 3.12
N ILE A 20 7.66 -2.14 3.58
CA ILE A 20 9.07 -2.21 3.98
C ILE A 20 9.27 -3.18 5.13
N THR A 21 8.45 -3.08 6.15
CA THR A 21 8.54 -3.95 7.32
C THR A 21 8.32 -5.42 6.93
N ALA A 22 7.31 -5.69 6.12
CA ALA A 22 7.02 -7.05 5.67
C ALA A 22 8.18 -7.63 4.85
N LYS A 23 8.73 -6.84 3.93
CA LYS A 23 9.83 -7.28 3.08
C LYS A 23 11.08 -7.58 3.90
N VAL A 24 11.41 -6.73 4.86
CA VAL A 24 12.57 -6.92 5.75
C VAL A 24 12.41 -8.22 6.56
N ARG A 25 11.18 -8.59 6.88
CA ARG A 25 10.90 -9.85 7.58
C ARG A 25 10.79 -11.05 6.66
N GLY A 26 11.14 -10.90 5.39
CA GLY A 26 11.17 -12.02 4.44
C GLY A 26 9.83 -12.42 3.87
N LYS A 27 8.83 -11.57 3.97
CA LYS A 27 7.51 -11.84 3.41
C LYS A 27 7.41 -11.39 1.96
N THR A 28 6.59 -12.08 1.18
CA THR A 28 6.26 -11.63 -0.17
C THR A 28 5.13 -10.62 -0.08
N VAL A 29 5.26 -9.52 -0.82
CA VAL A 29 4.38 -8.36 -0.70
C VAL A 29 3.82 -7.99 -2.06
N LEU A 30 2.50 -7.73 -2.11
CA LEU A 30 1.86 -7.02 -3.21
C LEU A 30 1.50 -5.64 -2.67
N LEU A 31 2.02 -4.59 -3.30
CA LEU A 31 1.74 -3.22 -2.90
C LEU A 31 0.96 -2.52 -4.00
N PHE A 32 -0.28 -2.17 -3.71
CA PHE A 32 -1.19 -1.53 -4.65
C PHE A 32 -1.32 -0.05 -4.37
N GLY A 33 -1.21 0.75 -5.39
CA GLY A 33 -1.41 2.19 -5.26
C GLY A 33 -0.76 2.94 -6.41
N SER A 34 -0.70 4.25 -6.27
CA SER A 34 -0.06 5.12 -7.24
C SER A 34 1.45 5.12 -7.05
N ARG A 35 2.20 5.08 -8.15
CA ARG A 35 3.65 5.29 -8.12
C ARG A 35 4.04 6.69 -7.69
N GLU A 36 3.09 7.64 -7.81
CA GLU A 36 3.29 8.99 -7.29
C GLU A 36 3.05 9.05 -5.79
N LEU A 37 2.70 7.91 -5.17
CA LEU A 37 2.39 7.78 -3.76
C LEU A 37 1.14 8.58 -3.41
N SER A 38 1.05 9.09 -2.18
CA SER A 38 -0.13 9.84 -1.76
C SER A 38 -0.07 11.27 -2.27
N SER A 39 -1.16 11.74 -2.89
CA SER A 39 -1.25 13.13 -3.31
C SER A 39 -1.22 14.10 -2.11
N LYS A 40 -1.72 13.66 -0.98
CA LYS A 40 -1.63 14.43 0.26
C LYS A 40 -0.18 14.61 0.69
N LEU A 41 0.60 13.54 0.56
CA LEU A 41 2.02 13.57 0.91
C LEU A 41 2.78 14.53 -0.01
N THR A 42 2.60 14.38 -1.33
CA THR A 42 3.34 15.20 -2.29
C THR A 42 2.99 16.67 -2.23
N LYS A 43 1.80 17.02 -1.74
CA LYS A 43 1.35 18.41 -1.61
C LYS A 43 1.74 19.06 -0.28
N ALA A 44 2.24 18.29 0.66
CA ALA A 44 2.64 18.84 1.95
C ALA A 44 3.90 19.69 1.78
N HIS A 45 3.87 20.93 2.26
CA HIS A 45 4.99 21.86 2.10
C HIS A 45 6.07 21.64 3.15
N LYS A 46 5.68 21.25 4.34
CA LYS A 46 6.62 21.11 5.44
C LYS A 46 6.15 20.01 6.38
N ILE A 47 7.02 19.02 6.56
CA ILE A 47 6.73 17.89 7.44
C ILE A 47 7.79 17.90 8.53
N GLN A 48 7.38 18.03 9.77
CA GLN A 48 8.28 18.15 10.92
C GLN A 48 8.12 17.00 11.91
N ASN A 49 7.13 16.15 11.68
CA ASN A 49 6.79 15.08 12.63
C ASN A 49 7.01 13.67 12.08
N TYR A 50 7.83 13.54 11.03
CA TYR A 50 8.19 12.22 10.54
C TYR A 50 9.51 11.79 11.18
N PRO A 51 9.52 10.66 11.91
CA PRO A 51 10.73 10.24 12.62
C PRO A 51 11.92 10.07 11.69
N GLY A 52 13.05 10.63 12.08
CA GLY A 52 14.29 10.56 11.31
C GLY A 52 14.44 11.64 10.25
N LEU A 53 13.38 12.38 9.94
CA LEU A 53 13.37 13.44 8.93
C LEU A 53 12.72 14.70 9.54
N PRO A 54 13.49 15.49 10.28
CA PRO A 54 12.90 16.56 11.11
C PRO A 54 12.38 17.77 10.33
N ASP A 55 12.81 17.93 9.09
CA ASP A 55 12.36 19.06 8.27
C ASP A 55 12.48 18.69 6.80
N ILE A 56 11.37 18.27 6.20
CA ILE A 56 11.34 17.78 4.83
C ILE A 56 10.01 18.18 4.20
N ASP A 57 10.00 18.49 2.90
CA ASP A 57 8.73 18.69 2.21
C ASP A 57 8.18 17.35 1.71
N GLY A 58 6.89 17.36 1.32
CA GLY A 58 6.22 16.13 0.90
C GLY A 58 6.83 15.49 -0.33
N ALA A 59 7.30 16.30 -1.28
CA ALA A 59 7.92 15.77 -2.50
C ALA A 59 9.24 15.07 -2.18
N GLN A 60 10.02 15.63 -1.28
CA GLN A 60 11.29 15.02 -0.84
C GLN A 60 11.03 13.71 -0.08
N LEU A 61 10.01 13.70 0.76
CA LEU A 61 9.65 12.48 1.49
C LEU A 61 9.16 11.39 0.55
N ALA A 62 8.37 11.75 -0.47
CA ALA A 62 7.92 10.81 -1.49
C ALA A 62 9.11 10.20 -2.24
N GLN A 63 10.11 11.02 -2.58
CA GLN A 63 11.31 10.51 -3.23
C GLN A 63 12.09 9.57 -2.34
N ALA A 64 12.18 9.86 -1.05
CA ALA A 64 12.85 8.98 -0.09
C ALA A 64 12.13 7.64 0.00
N PHE A 65 10.80 7.65 0.01
CA PHE A 65 10.01 6.42 0.03
C PHE A 65 10.21 5.59 -1.24
N LYS A 66 10.17 6.24 -2.41
CA LYS A 66 10.39 5.55 -3.69
C LYS A 66 11.75 4.88 -3.72
N LYS A 67 12.77 5.59 -3.29
CA LYS A 67 14.13 5.05 -3.23
C LYS A 67 14.20 3.84 -2.30
N HIS A 68 13.56 3.92 -1.15
CA HIS A 68 13.56 2.83 -0.18
C HIS A 68 12.88 1.59 -0.75
N LEU A 69 11.73 1.78 -1.41
CA LEU A 69 11.05 0.66 -2.08
C LEU A 69 11.91 0.04 -3.17
N ASP A 70 12.61 0.86 -3.95
CA ASP A 70 13.49 0.37 -5.03
C ASP A 70 14.66 -0.44 -4.47
N VAL A 71 15.28 0.03 -3.40
CA VAL A 71 16.40 -0.67 -2.77
C VAL A 71 15.99 -2.05 -2.28
N LEU A 72 14.77 -2.16 -1.76
CA LEU A 72 14.24 -3.44 -1.27
C LEU A 72 13.52 -4.25 -2.35
N GLU A 73 13.52 -3.75 -3.58
CA GLU A 73 12.88 -4.40 -4.71
C GLU A 73 11.39 -4.68 -4.47
N ILE A 74 10.68 -3.67 -3.96
CA ILE A 74 9.23 -3.72 -3.77
C ILE A 74 8.57 -2.91 -4.88
N PRO A 75 8.01 -3.57 -5.92
CA PRO A 75 7.33 -2.84 -6.98
C PRO A 75 5.96 -2.37 -6.51
N ILE A 76 5.53 -1.22 -7.04
CA ILE A 76 4.16 -0.74 -6.83
C ILE A 76 3.31 -1.24 -8.00
N THR A 77 2.24 -1.95 -7.69
CA THR A 77 1.27 -2.40 -8.68
C THR A 77 0.23 -1.29 -8.85
N GLU A 78 0.30 -0.59 -9.98
CA GLU A 78 -0.63 0.51 -10.27
C GLU A 78 -1.91 -0.01 -10.91
N LYS A 79 -2.60 -0.87 -10.18
CA LYS A 79 -3.90 -1.38 -10.57
C LYS A 79 -4.89 -1.05 -9.48
N GLN A 80 -6.06 -0.59 -9.89
CA GLN A 80 -7.10 -0.27 -8.92
C GLN A 80 -7.68 -1.56 -8.34
N VAL A 81 -7.64 -1.67 -7.02
CA VAL A 81 -8.31 -2.77 -6.34
C VAL A 81 -9.80 -2.41 -6.24
N THR A 82 -10.64 -3.23 -6.85
CA THR A 82 -12.09 -2.99 -6.90
C THR A 82 -12.85 -3.77 -5.84
N ALA A 83 -12.29 -4.87 -5.36
CA ALA A 83 -12.91 -5.67 -4.31
C ALA A 83 -11.86 -6.55 -3.65
N VAL A 84 -12.11 -6.90 -2.40
CA VAL A 84 -11.32 -7.89 -1.66
C VAL A 84 -12.29 -8.90 -1.10
N TYR A 85 -12.02 -10.17 -1.35
CA TYR A 85 -12.90 -11.26 -0.96
C TYR A 85 -12.21 -12.17 0.05
N ALA A 86 -12.91 -12.45 1.14
CA ALA A 86 -12.45 -13.47 2.10
C ALA A 86 -12.80 -14.84 1.53
N MET A 87 -11.80 -15.66 1.26
CA MET A 87 -11.95 -16.93 0.57
C MET A 87 -11.84 -18.13 1.50
N GLY A 88 -11.82 -17.90 2.80
CA GLY A 88 -11.74 -18.96 3.79
C GLY A 88 -10.35 -19.19 4.37
N GLY A 89 -9.34 -19.30 3.60
CA GLY A 89 -7.96 -19.45 4.08
C GLY A 89 -7.01 -18.43 3.48
N TYR A 90 -7.53 -17.56 2.65
CA TYR A 90 -6.77 -16.52 1.96
C TYR A 90 -7.73 -15.46 1.46
N PHE A 91 -7.20 -14.43 0.82
CA PHE A 91 -8.00 -13.34 0.25
C PHE A 91 -7.76 -13.25 -1.25
N GLY A 92 -8.86 -13.00 -1.99
CA GLY A 92 -8.80 -12.67 -3.40
C GLY A 92 -8.83 -11.16 -3.56
N ILE A 93 -7.91 -10.62 -4.33
CA ILE A 93 -7.84 -9.17 -4.61
C ILE A 93 -8.21 -8.95 -6.07
N GLN A 94 -9.35 -8.33 -6.29
CA GLN A 94 -9.87 -8.09 -7.63
C GLN A 94 -9.34 -6.78 -8.18
N THR A 95 -8.79 -6.85 -9.38
CA THR A 95 -8.47 -5.67 -10.19
C THR A 95 -9.27 -5.75 -11.49
N PRO A 96 -9.30 -4.69 -12.32
CA PRO A 96 -10.08 -4.76 -13.56
C PRO A 96 -9.68 -5.89 -14.50
N ASP A 97 -8.43 -6.34 -14.47
CA ASP A 97 -7.91 -7.33 -15.40
C ASP A 97 -7.48 -8.65 -14.78
N ALA A 98 -7.57 -8.79 -13.46
CA ALA A 98 -7.07 -10.01 -12.80
C ALA A 98 -7.63 -10.17 -11.39
N MET A 99 -7.54 -11.38 -10.89
CA MET A 99 -7.75 -11.71 -9.48
C MET A 99 -6.42 -12.20 -8.92
N LEU A 100 -5.92 -11.52 -7.92
CA LEU A 100 -4.67 -11.88 -7.25
C LEU A 100 -5.00 -12.49 -5.89
N GLU A 101 -4.04 -13.21 -5.30
CA GLU A 101 -4.25 -13.89 -4.02
C GLU A 101 -3.21 -13.47 -2.99
N ALA A 102 -3.66 -13.37 -1.75
CA ALA A 102 -2.77 -13.09 -0.63
C ALA A 102 -3.27 -13.81 0.63
N SER A 103 -2.35 -14.18 1.49
CA SER A 103 -2.72 -14.83 2.76
C SER A 103 -3.32 -13.83 3.75
N SER A 104 -2.94 -12.56 3.66
CA SER A 104 -3.48 -11.48 4.49
C SER A 104 -3.51 -10.18 3.72
N VAL A 105 -4.30 -9.23 4.22
CA VAL A 105 -4.48 -7.93 3.56
C VAL A 105 -4.37 -6.82 4.60
N ILE A 106 -3.65 -5.76 4.23
CA ILE A 106 -3.59 -4.54 5.02
C ILE A 106 -4.25 -3.43 4.21
N LEU A 107 -5.29 -2.82 4.76
CA LEU A 107 -5.96 -1.68 4.15
C LEU A 107 -5.32 -0.40 4.70
N ALA A 108 -4.58 0.30 3.85
CA ALA A 108 -3.86 1.50 4.22
C ALA A 108 -4.21 2.66 3.28
N GLY A 109 -5.50 2.78 2.96
CA GLY A 109 -5.98 3.77 2.01
C GLY A 109 -5.95 5.22 2.49
N GLY A 110 -5.76 5.44 3.78
CA GLY A 110 -5.71 6.78 4.33
C GLY A 110 -7.04 7.51 4.17
N VAL A 111 -6.95 8.83 4.00
CA VAL A 111 -8.14 9.66 3.74
C VAL A 111 -8.43 9.59 2.25
N VAL A 112 -9.29 8.66 1.85
CA VAL A 112 -9.60 8.40 0.46
C VAL A 112 -10.83 9.16 0.04
N MET A 113 -10.72 9.87 -1.08
CA MET A 113 -11.84 10.58 -1.71
C MET A 113 -12.47 9.67 -2.77
N GLY A 114 -13.00 8.54 -2.33
CA GLY A 114 -13.55 7.58 -3.27
C GLY A 114 -14.52 6.63 -2.62
N LYS A 115 -15.04 5.70 -3.42
CA LYS A 115 -15.96 4.69 -2.91
C LYS A 115 -15.18 3.63 -2.14
N PRO A 116 -15.73 3.14 -1.02
CA PRO A 116 -15.14 2.01 -0.32
C PRO A 116 -15.25 0.74 -1.18
N PHE A 117 -14.50 -0.29 -0.80
CA PHE A 117 -14.61 -1.59 -1.46
C PHE A 117 -16.00 -2.17 -1.22
N PRO A 118 -16.55 -2.93 -2.18
CA PRO A 118 -17.90 -3.48 -2.03
C PRO A 118 -18.10 -4.33 -0.77
N ASN A 119 -17.07 -4.96 -0.26
CA ASN A 119 -17.13 -5.80 0.93
C ASN A 119 -16.25 -5.27 2.07
N GLU A 120 -16.00 -3.96 2.10
CA GLU A 120 -15.15 -3.36 3.10
C GLU A 120 -15.64 -3.61 4.52
N ASP A 121 -16.94 -3.52 4.74
CA ASP A 121 -17.51 -3.73 6.06
C ASP A 121 -17.23 -5.13 6.60
N GLU A 122 -17.20 -6.14 5.74
CA GLU A 122 -16.88 -7.50 6.14
C GLU A 122 -15.42 -7.63 6.56
N LEU A 123 -14.54 -6.86 5.93
CA LEU A 123 -13.10 -6.89 6.22
C LEU A 123 -12.75 -6.13 7.49
N LEU A 124 -13.50 -5.08 7.78
CA LEU A 124 -13.25 -4.22 8.93
C LEU A 124 -14.01 -4.67 10.20
N GLY A 125 -15.01 -5.49 9.99
CA GLY A 125 -15.79 -6.03 11.09
C GLY A 125 -15.05 -7.07 11.89
#